data_5f5f5bc2b8ecc56a810c944a0c392ec4
#
_entry.id   5f5f5bc2b8ecc56a810c944a0c392ec4
#
_cell.length_a   1.000
_cell.length_b   1.000
_cell.length_c   1.000
_cell.angle_alpha   90.00
_cell.angle_beta   90.00
_cell.angle_gamma   90.00
#
_symmetry.space_group_name_H-M   'P 1'
#
loop_
_entity.id
_entity.type
_entity.pdbx_description
1 polymer ?
#
loop_
_entity_poly.entity_id
_entity_poly.type
_entity_poly.pdbx_seq_one_letter_code
_entity_poly.pdbx_strand_id
1 'polypeptide(L)'
;NIDLTAEELITRLKAGKIYRPDKIQVALNNFFKTENILQLRELALKEVALRVEKKVENEVVMSMGVRHEKFMACISSHEKTPRRIIRKAARLATRYNTTFVALYVQTPRESMDRIDLASQRHLLNHFKLVAELGGEVVQVQSKDVLGSIVRTCRERQITTICMGSPRLRVSNALCAVFAYKKFLAN
;
A
#
# COMPACT_ATOMS: atom_id res chain seq x y z
N ASN A 1 22.08 6.98 -19.83
CA ASN A 1 22.83 6.50 -18.67
C ASN A 1 24.32 6.49 -18.98
N ILE A 2 25.08 7.30 -18.24
CA ILE A 2 26.53 7.28 -18.32
C ILE A 2 26.97 6.29 -17.24
N ASP A 3 27.45 5.12 -17.65
CA ASP A 3 27.98 4.11 -16.73
C ASP A 3 29.47 4.40 -16.54
N LEU A 4 29.82 4.96 -15.37
CA LEU A 4 31.19 5.24 -14.98
C LEU A 4 31.74 4.08 -14.15
N THR A 5 32.95 3.64 -14.43
CA THR A 5 33.65 2.67 -13.56
C THR A 5 33.98 3.29 -12.20
N ALA A 6 34.17 2.43 -11.17
CA ALA A 6 34.55 2.89 -9.84
C ALA A 6 35.87 3.68 -9.86
N GLU A 7 36.85 3.22 -10.66
CA GLU A 7 38.16 3.87 -10.84
C GLU A 7 38.03 5.24 -11.49
N GLU A 8 37.20 5.36 -12.52
CA GLU A 8 36.96 6.64 -13.21
C GLU A 8 36.25 7.64 -12.29
N LEU A 9 35.30 7.18 -11.49
CA LEU A 9 34.62 8.01 -10.50
C LEU A 9 35.61 8.53 -9.44
N ILE A 10 36.47 7.65 -8.91
CA ILE A 10 37.52 8.00 -7.93
C ILE A 10 38.50 8.98 -8.56
N THR A 11 38.90 8.79 -9.82
CA THR A 11 39.82 9.69 -10.54
C THR A 11 39.20 11.08 -10.70
N ARG A 12 37.93 11.18 -11.08
CA ARG A 12 37.21 12.46 -11.17
C ARG A 12 37.03 13.13 -9.81
N LEU A 13 36.84 12.35 -8.76
CA LEU A 13 36.75 12.84 -7.40
C LEU A 13 38.08 13.47 -6.97
N LYS A 14 39.22 12.77 -7.18
CA LYS A 14 40.59 13.26 -6.90
C LYS A 14 40.93 14.53 -7.69
N ALA A 15 40.41 14.64 -8.93
CA ALA A 15 40.55 15.82 -9.79
C ALA A 15 39.71 17.03 -9.34
N GLY A 16 38.99 16.94 -8.21
CA GLY A 16 38.17 18.05 -7.70
C GLY A 16 36.92 18.38 -8.52
N LYS A 17 36.50 17.49 -9.45
CA LYS A 17 35.37 17.72 -10.33
C LYS A 17 34.00 17.48 -9.67
N ILE A 18 33.99 16.84 -8.51
CA ILE A 18 32.76 16.43 -7.81
C ILE A 18 32.64 17.11 -6.45
N TYR A 19 33.73 17.19 -5.70
CA TYR A 19 33.81 17.79 -4.37
C TYR A 19 34.86 18.88 -4.28
N ARG A 20 34.71 19.80 -3.32
CA ARG A 20 35.74 20.77 -2.98
C ARG A 20 36.97 20.07 -2.46
N PRO A 21 38.20 20.60 -2.71
CA PRO A 21 39.47 19.96 -2.35
C PRO A 21 39.57 19.58 -0.86
N ASP A 22 39.05 20.40 0.03
CA ASP A 22 39.04 20.22 1.49
C ASP A 22 38.26 18.96 1.94
N LYS A 23 37.28 18.51 1.18
CA LYS A 23 36.41 17.37 1.51
C LYS A 23 36.74 16.09 0.76
N ILE A 24 37.64 16.14 -0.21
CA ILE A 24 37.96 14.98 -1.06
C ILE A 24 38.55 13.83 -0.23
N GLN A 25 39.50 14.10 0.68
CA GLN A 25 40.13 13.07 1.45
C GLN A 25 39.18 12.34 2.41
N VAL A 26 38.27 13.09 3.03
CA VAL A 26 37.24 12.53 3.90
C VAL A 26 36.27 11.66 3.10
N ALA A 27 35.85 12.11 1.91
CA ALA A 27 34.95 11.39 1.02
C ALA A 27 35.56 10.07 0.52
N LEU A 28 36.86 10.08 0.14
CA LEU A 28 37.60 8.89 -0.30
C LEU A 28 37.74 7.86 0.82
N ASN A 29 38.03 8.31 2.04
CA ASN A 29 38.25 7.40 3.15
C ASN A 29 36.98 6.77 3.72
N ASN A 30 35.84 7.43 3.55
CA ASN A 30 34.57 6.98 4.12
C ASN A 30 33.63 6.37 3.09
N PHE A 31 33.17 7.14 2.12
CA PHE A 31 32.08 6.75 1.23
C PHE A 31 32.57 6.18 -0.11
N PHE A 32 33.55 6.84 -0.74
CA PHE A 32 34.02 6.48 -2.08
C PHE A 32 35.13 5.41 -2.08
N LYS A 33 34.89 4.34 -1.33
CA LYS A 33 35.69 3.12 -1.44
C LYS A 33 35.20 2.28 -2.61
N THR A 34 36.09 1.63 -3.32
CA THR A 34 35.76 0.78 -4.48
C THR A 34 34.68 -0.24 -4.13
N GLU A 35 34.77 -0.87 -2.96
CA GLU A 35 33.79 -1.84 -2.47
C GLU A 35 32.39 -1.22 -2.31
N ASN A 36 32.30 -0.04 -1.70
CA ASN A 36 31.03 0.65 -1.51
C ASN A 36 30.38 1.05 -2.85
N ILE A 37 31.19 1.51 -3.79
CA ILE A 37 30.71 1.88 -5.14
C ILE A 37 30.19 0.65 -5.87
N LEU A 38 30.88 -0.48 -5.79
CA LEU A 38 30.44 -1.74 -6.40
C LEU A 38 29.14 -2.24 -5.78
N GLN A 39 29.00 -2.19 -4.44
CA GLN A 39 27.78 -2.56 -3.74
C GLN A 39 26.59 -1.67 -4.14
N LEU A 40 26.79 -0.35 -4.20
CA LEU A 40 25.76 0.59 -4.65
C LEU A 40 25.35 0.33 -6.11
N ARG A 41 26.31 0.00 -6.97
CA ARG A 41 26.02 -0.36 -8.36
C ARG A 41 25.20 -1.66 -8.45
N GLU A 42 25.55 -2.66 -7.66
CA GLU A 42 24.78 -3.91 -7.59
C GLU A 42 23.34 -3.67 -7.10
N LEU A 43 23.16 -2.86 -6.05
CA LEU A 43 21.85 -2.50 -5.55
C LEU A 43 21.03 -1.71 -6.58
N ALA A 44 21.64 -0.77 -7.28
CA ALA A 44 20.99 0.00 -8.34
C ALA A 44 20.57 -0.90 -9.51
N LEU A 45 21.42 -1.85 -9.93
CA LEU A 45 21.09 -2.81 -10.98
C LEU A 45 19.95 -3.74 -10.56
N LYS A 46 19.95 -4.24 -9.32
CA LYS A 46 18.83 -5.03 -8.76
C LYS A 46 17.52 -4.25 -8.77
N GLU A 47 17.55 -2.98 -8.36
CA GLU A 47 16.36 -2.13 -8.36
C GLU A 47 15.82 -1.90 -9.78
N VAL A 48 16.70 -1.65 -10.76
CA VAL A 48 16.32 -1.51 -12.17
C VAL A 48 15.72 -2.80 -12.71
N ALA A 49 16.37 -3.95 -12.45
CA ALA A 49 15.88 -5.25 -12.86
C ALA A 49 14.46 -5.53 -12.31
N LEU A 50 14.23 -5.29 -11.01
CA LEU A 50 12.93 -5.43 -10.38
C LEU A 50 11.86 -4.50 -11.01
N ARG A 51 12.24 -3.29 -11.40
CA ARG A 51 11.32 -2.35 -12.07
C ARG A 51 10.97 -2.81 -13.48
N VAL A 52 11.94 -3.31 -14.22
CA VAL A 52 11.74 -3.86 -15.58
C VAL A 52 10.87 -5.11 -15.51
N GLU A 53 11.16 -6.04 -14.60
CA GLU A 53 10.36 -7.25 -14.37
C GLU A 53 8.90 -6.92 -14.06
N LYS A 54 8.66 -5.98 -13.13
CA LYS A 54 7.31 -5.47 -12.82
C LYS A 54 6.62 -4.82 -14.02
N LYS A 55 7.36 -4.12 -14.86
CA LYS A 55 6.80 -3.49 -16.06
C LYS A 55 6.40 -4.54 -17.10
N VAL A 56 7.25 -5.55 -17.33
CA VAL A 56 6.98 -6.65 -18.26
C VAL A 56 5.79 -7.49 -17.75
N GLU A 57 5.74 -7.83 -16.46
CA GLU A 57 4.59 -8.52 -15.86
C GLU A 57 3.28 -7.75 -16.08
N ASN A 58 3.30 -6.42 -15.88
CA ASN A 58 2.12 -5.58 -16.12
C ASN A 58 1.69 -5.54 -17.59
N GLU A 59 2.64 -5.47 -18.52
CA GLU A 59 2.35 -5.46 -19.96
C GLU A 59 1.79 -6.81 -20.42
N VAL A 60 2.34 -7.93 -19.93
CA VAL A 60 1.84 -9.28 -20.21
C VAL A 60 0.44 -9.50 -19.61
N VAL A 61 0.21 -9.04 -18.37
CA VAL A 61 -1.10 -9.10 -17.71
C VAL A 61 -2.14 -8.26 -18.45
N MET A 62 -1.77 -7.08 -18.98
CA MET A 62 -2.64 -6.26 -19.82
C MET A 62 -3.00 -6.94 -21.14
N SER A 63 -2.03 -7.62 -21.78
CA SER A 63 -2.23 -8.28 -23.07
C SER A 63 -3.08 -9.56 -22.97
N MET A 64 -3.08 -10.23 -21.81
CA MET A 64 -3.82 -11.48 -21.58
C MET A 64 -5.25 -11.27 -21.03
N GLY A 65 -5.72 -10.02 -20.87
CA GLY A 65 -7.07 -9.74 -20.33
C GLY A 65 -7.24 -10.18 -18.87
N VAL A 66 -6.16 -10.42 -18.16
CA VAL A 66 -6.19 -10.77 -16.73
C VAL A 66 -6.72 -9.58 -15.95
N ARG A 67 -7.83 -9.76 -15.24
CA ARG A 67 -8.42 -8.74 -14.39
C ARG A 67 -7.37 -8.29 -13.36
N HIS A 68 -7.02 -7.01 -13.39
CA HIS A 68 -6.16 -6.44 -12.35
C HIS A 68 -6.78 -6.67 -10.98
N GLU A 69 -6.05 -7.37 -10.12
CA GLU A 69 -6.47 -7.53 -8.73
C GLU A 69 -6.55 -6.15 -8.05
N LYS A 70 -7.74 -5.83 -7.53
CA LYS A 70 -7.97 -4.60 -6.75
C LYS A 70 -8.46 -4.97 -5.37
N PHE A 71 -7.81 -4.39 -4.37
CA PHE A 71 -8.04 -4.75 -2.98
C PHE A 71 -8.82 -3.64 -2.25
N MET A 72 -9.78 -4.05 -1.41
CA MET A 72 -10.48 -3.14 -0.52
C MET A 72 -10.34 -3.58 0.93
N ALA A 73 -9.95 -2.66 1.81
CA ALA A 73 -9.93 -2.83 3.25
C ALA A 73 -11.19 -2.19 3.86
N CYS A 74 -12.09 -2.98 4.44
CA CYS A 74 -13.20 -2.43 5.23
C CYS A 74 -12.72 -2.09 6.63
N ILE A 75 -12.78 -0.80 6.97
CA ILE A 75 -12.29 -0.27 8.25
C ILE A 75 -13.42 0.28 9.11
N SER A 76 -13.19 0.33 10.41
CA SER A 76 -14.12 0.88 11.41
C SER A 76 -13.36 1.77 12.38
N SER A 77 -14.06 2.41 13.31
CA SER A 77 -13.49 3.25 14.37
C SER A 77 -12.72 2.48 15.46
N HIS A 78 -12.72 1.13 15.44
CA HIS A 78 -12.01 0.31 16.44
C HIS A 78 -10.49 0.39 16.29
N GLU A 79 -9.75 0.28 17.39
CA GLU A 79 -8.30 0.51 17.42
C GLU A 79 -7.48 -0.56 16.67
N LYS A 80 -7.64 -1.83 17.03
CA LYS A 80 -6.68 -2.88 16.64
C LYS A 80 -6.97 -3.56 15.30
N THR A 81 -8.23 -3.90 15.06
CA THR A 81 -8.64 -4.69 13.90
C THR A 81 -8.38 -3.98 12.56
N PRO A 82 -8.76 -2.69 12.39
CA PRO A 82 -8.54 -1.98 11.13
C PRO A 82 -7.07 -1.87 10.75
N ARG A 83 -6.16 -1.62 11.69
CA ARG A 83 -4.71 -1.55 11.41
C ARG A 83 -4.16 -2.84 10.80
N ARG A 84 -4.63 -4.01 11.27
CA ARG A 84 -4.24 -5.32 10.72
C ARG A 84 -4.79 -5.53 9.32
N ILE A 85 -6.03 -5.11 9.07
CA ILE A 85 -6.71 -5.22 7.78
C ILE A 85 -6.02 -4.31 6.75
N ILE A 86 -5.75 -3.04 7.08
CA ILE A 86 -5.05 -2.08 6.23
C ILE A 86 -3.69 -2.63 5.81
N ARG A 87 -2.88 -3.10 6.78
CA ARG A 87 -1.57 -3.70 6.48
C ARG A 87 -1.64 -4.96 5.62
N LYS A 88 -2.70 -5.77 5.78
CA LYS A 88 -2.92 -6.95 4.94
C LYS A 88 -3.25 -6.54 3.51
N ALA A 89 -4.18 -5.60 3.33
CA ALA A 89 -4.55 -5.08 2.00
C ALA A 89 -3.35 -4.42 1.30
N ALA A 90 -2.57 -3.61 2.02
CA ALA A 90 -1.36 -2.99 1.49
C ALA A 90 -0.32 -4.03 1.02
N ARG A 91 -0.07 -5.10 1.81
CA ARG A 91 0.85 -6.17 1.40
C ARG A 91 0.36 -6.92 0.17
N LEU A 92 -0.94 -7.16 0.06
CA LEU A 92 -1.53 -7.78 -1.13
C LEU A 92 -1.38 -6.84 -2.33
N ALA A 93 -1.73 -5.57 -2.19
CA ALA A 93 -1.57 -4.57 -3.25
C ALA A 93 -0.12 -4.47 -3.75
N THR A 94 0.85 -4.45 -2.82
CA THR A 94 2.28 -4.47 -3.17
C THR A 94 2.65 -5.75 -3.92
N ARG A 95 2.18 -6.91 -3.45
CA ARG A 95 2.48 -8.21 -4.09
C ARG A 95 1.94 -8.30 -5.51
N TYR A 96 0.75 -7.74 -5.76
CA TYR A 96 0.10 -7.75 -7.08
C TYR A 96 0.37 -6.48 -7.89
N ASN A 97 1.32 -5.64 -7.44
CA ASN A 97 1.70 -4.39 -8.08
C ASN A 97 0.51 -3.48 -8.42
N THR A 98 -0.41 -3.35 -7.48
CA THR A 98 -1.63 -2.55 -7.60
C THR A 98 -1.81 -1.65 -6.37
N THR A 99 -2.86 -0.84 -6.38
CA THR A 99 -3.26 -0.02 -5.24
C THR A 99 -4.38 -0.69 -4.45
N PHE A 100 -4.66 -0.20 -3.24
CA PHE A 100 -5.80 -0.64 -2.46
C PHE A 100 -6.64 0.55 -2.00
N VAL A 101 -7.91 0.27 -1.73
CA VAL A 101 -8.89 1.23 -1.22
C VAL A 101 -9.24 0.86 0.22
N ALA A 102 -9.31 1.83 1.12
CA ALA A 102 -9.85 1.65 2.46
C ALA A 102 -11.25 2.28 2.52
N LEU A 103 -12.25 1.46 2.70
CA LEU A 103 -13.64 1.90 2.82
C LEU A 103 -14.03 2.06 4.29
N TYR A 104 -14.47 3.24 4.65
CA TYR A 104 -15.14 3.54 5.91
C TYR A 104 -16.59 3.90 5.65
N VAL A 105 -17.52 3.10 6.18
CA VAL A 105 -18.95 3.40 6.13
C VAL A 105 -19.37 4.01 7.45
N GLN A 106 -19.59 5.31 7.46
CA GLN A 106 -20.06 6.06 8.62
C GLN A 106 -21.57 5.82 8.79
N THR A 107 -21.92 5.05 9.81
CA THR A 107 -23.31 4.86 10.18
C THR A 107 -23.82 6.05 11.02
N PRO A 108 -25.15 6.28 11.15
CA PRO A 108 -25.70 7.32 12.03
C PRO A 108 -25.32 7.15 13.50
N ARG A 109 -24.88 5.95 13.92
CA ARG A 109 -24.37 5.70 15.28
C ARG A 109 -22.90 6.12 15.43
N GLU A 110 -22.17 6.18 14.32
CA GLU A 110 -20.75 6.57 14.23
C GLU A 110 -20.59 7.98 13.63
N SER A 111 -21.64 8.83 13.73
CA SER A 111 -21.49 10.24 13.36
C SER A 111 -20.47 10.92 14.28
N MET A 112 -19.71 11.88 13.76
CA MET A 112 -18.64 12.59 14.48
C MET A 112 -19.11 13.14 15.84
N ASP A 113 -20.38 13.54 15.95
CA ASP A 113 -20.98 14.07 17.19
C ASP A 113 -21.31 12.98 18.23
N ARG A 114 -21.28 11.71 17.85
CA ARG A 114 -21.70 10.58 18.70
C ARG A 114 -20.58 9.64 19.09
N ILE A 115 -19.49 9.61 18.35
CA ILE A 115 -18.32 8.80 18.70
C ILE A 115 -17.41 9.58 19.64
N ASP A 116 -16.85 8.87 20.61
CA ASP A 116 -15.90 9.43 21.58
C ASP A 116 -14.60 9.90 20.88
N LEU A 117 -13.90 10.82 21.50
CA LEU A 117 -12.65 11.40 20.97
C LEU A 117 -11.56 10.35 20.71
N ALA A 118 -11.52 9.26 21.49
CA ALA A 118 -10.57 8.18 21.29
C ALA A 118 -10.84 7.46 19.96
N SER A 119 -12.11 7.12 19.67
CA SER A 119 -12.53 6.51 18.41
C SER A 119 -12.28 7.42 17.20
N GLN A 120 -12.50 8.74 17.35
CA GLN A 120 -12.16 9.72 16.30
C GLN A 120 -10.66 9.71 16.01
N ARG A 121 -9.81 9.74 17.04
CA ARG A 121 -8.34 9.68 16.90
C ARG A 121 -7.90 8.36 16.23
N HIS A 122 -8.51 7.24 16.61
CA HIS A 122 -8.22 5.95 15.97
C HIS A 122 -8.55 5.98 14.48
N LEU A 123 -9.68 6.53 14.11
CA LEU A 123 -10.11 6.66 12.72
C LEU A 123 -9.15 7.53 11.91
N LEU A 124 -8.77 8.70 12.42
CA LEU A 124 -7.78 9.59 11.79
C LEU A 124 -6.42 8.90 11.62
N ASN A 125 -5.97 8.14 12.64
CA ASN A 125 -4.73 7.36 12.56
C ASN A 125 -4.83 6.24 11.51
N HIS A 126 -6.02 5.65 11.30
CA HIS A 126 -6.23 4.66 10.25
C HIS A 126 -6.15 5.32 8.86
N PHE A 127 -6.76 6.48 8.66
CA PHE A 127 -6.67 7.22 7.40
C PHE A 127 -5.24 7.62 7.07
N LYS A 128 -4.50 8.10 8.08
CA LYS A 128 -3.08 8.42 7.94
C LYS A 128 -2.28 7.16 7.53
N LEU A 129 -2.50 6.03 8.20
CA LEU A 129 -1.83 4.78 7.87
C LEU A 129 -2.15 4.29 6.45
N VAL A 130 -3.38 4.47 5.97
CA VAL A 130 -3.76 4.14 4.58
C VAL A 130 -2.97 4.99 3.60
N ALA A 131 -2.89 6.31 3.82
CA ALA A 131 -2.12 7.22 2.96
C ALA A 131 -0.62 6.90 2.97
N GLU A 132 -0.03 6.62 4.15
CA GLU A 132 1.37 6.21 4.30
C GLU A 132 1.71 4.91 3.53
N LEU A 133 0.74 4.01 3.41
CA LEU A 133 0.89 2.74 2.68
C LEU A 133 0.46 2.82 1.21
N GLY A 134 0.20 4.04 0.69
CA GLY A 134 -0.15 4.26 -0.72
C GLY A 134 -1.57 3.85 -1.11
N GLY A 135 -2.49 3.76 -0.14
CA GLY A 135 -3.90 3.47 -0.38
C GLY A 135 -4.76 4.74 -0.50
N GLU A 136 -5.95 4.57 -1.07
CA GLU A 136 -7.00 5.61 -1.15
C GLU A 136 -8.03 5.41 -0.03
N VAL A 137 -8.46 6.48 0.64
CA VAL A 137 -9.55 6.44 1.62
C VAL A 137 -10.86 6.83 0.95
N VAL A 138 -11.86 5.97 1.06
CA VAL A 138 -13.24 6.24 0.64
C VAL A 138 -14.13 6.25 1.88
N GLN A 139 -14.80 7.37 2.11
CA GLN A 139 -15.75 7.53 3.20
C GLN A 139 -17.17 7.67 2.63
N VAL A 140 -18.09 6.85 3.14
CA VAL A 140 -19.49 6.84 2.73
C VAL A 140 -20.38 6.95 3.94
N GLN A 141 -21.37 7.82 3.90
CA GLN A 141 -22.41 7.91 4.94
C GLN A 141 -23.60 7.05 4.55
N SER A 142 -23.92 6.03 5.36
CA SER A 142 -25.04 5.13 5.06
C SER A 142 -25.51 4.36 6.30
N LYS A 143 -26.80 4.06 6.34
CA LYS A 143 -27.38 3.09 7.31
C LYS A 143 -27.14 1.65 6.87
N ASP A 144 -27.00 1.41 5.56
CA ASP A 144 -26.75 0.10 4.97
C ASP A 144 -25.27 -0.07 4.65
N VAL A 145 -24.55 -0.69 5.58
CA VAL A 145 -23.12 -0.96 5.46
C VAL A 145 -22.83 -1.95 4.34
N LEU A 146 -23.62 -3.04 4.25
CA LEU A 146 -23.42 -4.09 3.23
C LEU A 146 -23.68 -3.57 1.83
N GLY A 147 -24.80 -2.87 1.62
CA GLY A 147 -25.08 -2.25 0.33
C GLY A 147 -24.02 -1.25 -0.09
N SER A 148 -23.45 -0.48 0.85
CA SER A 148 -22.35 0.44 0.57
C SER A 148 -21.07 -0.29 0.16
N ILE A 149 -20.75 -1.42 0.81
CA ILE A 149 -19.59 -2.26 0.43
C ILE A 149 -19.80 -2.80 -0.99
N VAL A 150 -20.95 -3.41 -1.28
CA VAL A 150 -21.26 -3.97 -2.62
C VAL A 150 -21.19 -2.91 -3.70
N ARG A 151 -21.79 -1.74 -3.47
CA ARG A 151 -21.76 -0.61 -4.41
C ARG A 151 -20.33 -0.17 -4.69
N THR A 152 -19.54 0.07 -3.65
CA THR A 152 -18.13 0.48 -3.80
C THR A 152 -17.31 -0.58 -4.53
N CYS A 153 -17.57 -1.88 -4.29
CA CYS A 153 -16.91 -2.96 -5.02
C CYS A 153 -17.19 -2.90 -6.52
N ARG A 154 -18.44 -2.65 -6.91
CA ARG A 154 -18.82 -2.54 -8.32
C ARG A 154 -18.23 -1.29 -8.98
N GLU A 155 -18.38 -0.13 -8.33
CA GLU A 155 -17.88 1.16 -8.84
C GLU A 155 -16.36 1.17 -9.03
N ARG A 156 -15.63 0.56 -8.10
CA ARG A 156 -14.16 0.54 -8.09
C ARG A 156 -13.57 -0.75 -8.70
N GLN A 157 -14.42 -1.68 -9.16
CA GLN A 157 -14.01 -2.98 -9.71
C GLN A 157 -13.12 -3.77 -8.75
N ILE A 158 -13.48 -3.80 -7.46
CA ILE A 158 -12.74 -4.52 -6.43
C ILE A 158 -12.89 -6.03 -6.64
N THR A 159 -11.78 -6.75 -6.63
CA THR A 159 -11.75 -8.22 -6.77
C THR A 159 -11.64 -8.93 -5.43
N THR A 160 -11.00 -8.28 -4.45
CA THR A 160 -10.75 -8.90 -3.15
C THR A 160 -11.02 -7.93 -2.00
N ILE A 161 -11.81 -8.38 -1.02
CA ILE A 161 -12.16 -7.60 0.17
C ILE A 161 -11.42 -8.15 1.38
N CYS A 162 -10.75 -7.27 2.11
CA CYS A 162 -10.17 -7.52 3.41
C CYS A 162 -11.07 -6.94 4.51
N MET A 163 -11.68 -7.79 5.32
CA MET A 163 -12.52 -7.36 6.45
C MET A 163 -12.18 -8.11 7.74
N GLY A 164 -12.53 -7.51 8.87
CA GLY A 164 -12.44 -8.17 10.16
C GLY A 164 -13.53 -9.22 10.31
N SER A 165 -13.26 -10.26 11.10
CA SER A 165 -14.30 -11.20 11.50
C SER A 165 -15.39 -10.45 12.27
N PRO A 166 -16.65 -10.50 11.85
CA PRO A 166 -17.73 -9.91 12.62
C PRO A 166 -17.78 -10.60 13.99
N ARG A 167 -17.92 -9.82 15.06
CA ARG A 167 -18.24 -10.35 16.38
C ARG A 167 -19.71 -10.80 16.36
N LEU A 168 -19.96 -11.98 15.82
CA LEU A 168 -21.30 -12.55 15.75
C LEU A 168 -21.71 -13.02 17.14
N ARG A 169 -22.71 -12.40 17.73
CA ARG A 169 -23.58 -13.10 18.66
C ARG A 169 -24.28 -14.20 17.85
N VAL A 170 -24.43 -15.38 18.43
CA VAL A 170 -24.91 -16.61 17.76
C VAL A 170 -26.21 -16.41 16.92
N SER A 171 -27.07 -15.45 17.31
CA SER A 171 -28.28 -15.09 16.59
C SER A 171 -28.07 -14.41 15.22
N ASN A 172 -26.89 -13.82 14.97
CA ASN A 172 -26.58 -13.12 13.73
C ASN A 172 -25.71 -13.96 12.76
N ALA A 173 -25.28 -15.16 13.17
CA ALA A 173 -24.47 -16.04 12.33
C ALA A 173 -25.20 -16.45 11.05
N LEU A 174 -26.49 -16.71 11.12
CA LEU A 174 -27.33 -17.02 9.96
C LEU A 174 -27.41 -15.83 8.99
N CYS A 175 -27.57 -14.60 9.48
CA CYS A 175 -27.61 -13.41 8.62
C CYS A 175 -26.28 -13.14 7.93
N ALA A 176 -25.15 -13.40 8.59
CA ALA A 176 -23.83 -13.23 7.98
C ALA A 176 -23.55 -14.29 6.90
N VAL A 177 -23.98 -15.54 7.11
CA VAL A 177 -23.88 -16.61 6.09
C VAL A 177 -24.77 -16.28 4.88
N PHE A 178 -25.98 -15.77 5.09
CA PHE A 178 -26.86 -15.33 4.01
C PHE A 178 -26.33 -14.11 3.25
N ALA A 179 -25.76 -13.12 3.94
CA ALA A 179 -25.12 -11.96 3.31
C ALA A 179 -23.89 -12.38 2.50
N TYR A 180 -23.11 -13.32 3.01
CA TYR A 180 -21.93 -13.87 2.31
C TYR A 180 -22.35 -14.70 1.07
N LYS A 181 -23.39 -15.53 1.16
CA LYS A 181 -23.95 -16.25 0.00
C LYS A 181 -24.51 -15.30 -1.06
N LYS A 182 -25.21 -14.23 -0.65
CA LYS A 182 -25.72 -13.20 -1.58
C LYS A 182 -24.58 -12.42 -2.27
N PHE A 183 -23.42 -12.30 -1.59
CA PHE A 183 -22.23 -11.68 -2.14
C PHE A 183 -21.52 -12.56 -3.19
N LEU A 184 -21.55 -13.89 -3.01
CA LEU A 184 -20.96 -14.86 -3.95
C LEU A 184 -21.87 -15.20 -5.15
N ALA A 185 -23.16 -14.91 -5.06
CA ALA A 185 -24.15 -15.23 -6.11
C ALA A 185 -24.37 -14.09 -7.12
N ASN A 186 -23.71 -12.92 -6.97
CA ASN A 186 -23.70 -11.78 -7.87
C ASN A 186 -22.27 -11.48 -8.35
#